data_c2688497cad61cbc48da0fbeb304359b
#
_entry.id   c2688497cad61cbc48da0fbeb304359b
#
_cell.length_a   1.000
_cell.length_b   1.000
_cell.length_c   1.000
_cell.angle_alpha   90.00
_cell.angle_beta   90.00
_cell.angle_gamma   90.00
#
_symmetry.space_group_name_H-M   'P 1'
#
loop_
_entity.id
_entity.type
_entity.pdbx_description
1 polymer ?
#
loop_
_entity_poly.entity_id
_entity_poly.type
_entity_poly.pdbx_seq_one_letter_code
_entity_poly.pdbx_strand_id
1 'polypeptide(L)'
;ILSYLVNHKMFDELQALSDDNDVIMTVYVDDVVFSSEHNISSEFRKTVLSLIRKYNYQVSRKKVKGYSRTYPKLVTGVIINSEGKATVKNSLRKKIMFEHFSTYDVTLCTGFCLCVGNKK
;
A
#
# COMPACT_ATOMS: atom_id res chain seq x y z
N ILE A 1 12.48 7.24 7.56
CA ILE A 1 13.84 7.12 6.98
C ILE A 1 14.65 6.07 7.73
N LEU A 2 14.65 6.06 9.09
CA LEU A 2 15.44 5.11 9.87
C LEU A 2 15.00 3.65 9.63
N SER A 3 13.70 3.37 9.54
CA SER A 3 13.18 2.01 9.29
C SER A 3 13.62 1.47 7.93
N TYR A 4 13.70 2.32 6.91
CA TYR A 4 14.21 1.93 5.59
C TYR A 4 15.70 1.59 5.63
N LEU A 5 16.50 2.42 6.28
CA LEU A 5 17.97 2.21 6.38
C LEU A 5 18.32 0.91 7.10
N VAL A 6 17.60 0.58 8.16
CA VAL A 6 17.82 -0.67 8.90
C VAL A 6 17.38 -1.90 8.10
N ASN A 7 16.38 -1.76 7.23
CA ASN A 7 15.75 -2.88 6.52
C ASN A 7 15.96 -2.83 5.00
N HIS A 8 16.95 -2.08 4.51
CA HIS A 8 17.20 -1.88 3.09
C HIS A 8 17.24 -3.22 2.32
N LYS A 9 17.91 -4.26 2.84
CA LYS A 9 17.97 -5.57 2.19
C LYS A 9 16.61 -6.20 1.97
N MET A 10 15.69 -6.06 2.94
CA MET A 10 14.32 -6.56 2.78
C MET A 10 13.58 -5.78 1.70
N PHE A 11 13.73 -4.47 1.68
CA PHE A 11 13.07 -3.63 0.67
C PHE A 11 13.67 -3.85 -0.72
N ASP A 12 14.98 -4.09 -0.84
CA ASP A 12 15.63 -4.42 -2.10
C ASP A 12 15.12 -5.76 -2.67
N GLU A 13 14.98 -6.80 -1.81
CA GLU A 13 14.39 -8.08 -2.23
C GLU A 13 12.91 -7.94 -2.61
N LEU A 14 12.15 -7.10 -1.89
CA LEU A 14 10.75 -6.82 -2.23
C LEU A 14 10.63 -6.04 -3.54
N GLN A 15 11.53 -5.10 -3.80
CA GLN A 15 11.56 -4.35 -5.05
C GLN A 15 11.86 -5.27 -6.23
N ALA A 16 12.90 -6.10 -6.13
CA ALA A 16 13.24 -7.07 -7.17
C ALA A 16 12.05 -8.01 -7.48
N LEU A 17 11.39 -8.52 -6.44
CA LEU A 17 10.19 -9.35 -6.60
C LEU A 17 9.05 -8.59 -7.29
N SER A 18 8.91 -7.30 -7.03
CA SER A 18 7.87 -6.45 -7.62
C SER A 18 8.15 -6.21 -9.09
N ASP A 19 9.41 -5.91 -9.43
CA ASP A 19 9.86 -5.70 -10.82
C ASP A 19 9.67 -6.95 -11.68
N ASP A 20 9.95 -8.14 -11.12
CA ASP A 20 9.74 -9.43 -11.80
C ASP A 20 8.26 -9.74 -12.10
N ASN A 21 7.33 -9.08 -11.41
CA ASN A 21 5.89 -9.33 -11.53
C ASN A 21 5.10 -8.14 -12.12
N ASP A 22 5.75 -7.14 -12.65
CA ASP A 22 5.14 -5.89 -13.16
C ASP A 22 4.25 -5.21 -12.10
N VAL A 23 4.73 -5.19 -10.87
CA VAL A 23 4.05 -4.58 -9.72
C VAL A 23 4.87 -3.39 -9.23
N ILE A 24 4.22 -2.26 -9.04
CA ILE A 24 4.85 -1.06 -8.49
C ILE A 24 4.81 -1.14 -6.96
N MET A 25 5.96 -1.09 -6.32
CA MET A 25 6.07 -1.00 -4.87
C MET A 25 6.24 0.46 -4.44
N THR A 26 5.47 0.86 -3.46
CA THR A 26 5.57 2.18 -2.83
C THR A 26 5.68 2.01 -1.33
N VAL A 27 6.66 2.66 -0.72
CA VAL A 27 6.91 2.59 0.73
C VAL A 27 6.66 3.95 1.36
N TYR A 28 5.83 3.98 2.39
CA TYR A 28 5.58 5.16 3.20
C TYR A 28 5.72 4.82 4.68
N VAL A 29 6.84 5.18 5.27
CA VAL A 29 7.23 4.87 6.65
C VAL A 29 7.17 3.35 6.92
N ASP A 30 6.08 2.84 7.49
CA ASP A 30 5.84 1.43 7.83
C ASP A 30 4.84 0.77 6.88
N ASP A 31 4.22 1.54 6.00
CA ASP A 31 3.22 1.06 5.06
C ASP A 31 3.88 0.74 3.71
N VAL A 32 3.67 -0.48 3.23
CA VAL A 32 4.10 -0.89 1.89
C VAL A 32 2.86 -1.13 1.04
N VAL A 33 2.81 -0.47 -0.09
CA VAL A 33 1.72 -0.57 -1.05
C VAL A 33 2.24 -1.18 -2.35
N PHE A 34 1.56 -2.21 -2.81
CA PHE A 34 1.81 -2.82 -4.10
C PHE A 34 0.66 -2.51 -5.04
N SER A 35 0.96 -1.96 -6.20
CA SER A 35 -0.03 -1.59 -7.21
C SER A 35 0.35 -2.11 -8.58
N SER A 36 -0.64 -2.51 -9.37
CA SER A 36 -0.46 -3.00 -10.72
C SER A 36 -1.68 -2.66 -11.58
N GLU A 37 -1.50 -2.58 -12.89
CA GLU A 37 -2.61 -2.46 -13.83
C GLU A 37 -3.40 -3.78 -13.96
N HIS A 38 -2.76 -4.90 -13.65
CA HIS A 38 -3.34 -6.23 -13.67
C HIS A 38 -3.68 -6.73 -12.26
N ASN A 39 -4.42 -7.81 -12.18
CA ASN A 39 -4.72 -8.44 -10.89
C ASN A 39 -3.45 -9.04 -10.27
N ILE A 40 -3.14 -8.60 -9.07
CA ILE A 40 -2.01 -9.14 -8.31
C ILE A 40 -2.34 -10.57 -7.86
N SER A 41 -1.48 -11.52 -8.23
CA SER A 41 -1.68 -12.94 -7.95
C SER A 41 -1.65 -13.26 -6.45
N SER A 42 -2.34 -14.32 -6.07
CA SER A 42 -2.27 -14.83 -4.69
C SER A 42 -0.89 -15.37 -4.34
N GLU A 43 -0.14 -15.86 -5.33
CA GLU A 43 1.22 -16.36 -5.16
C GLU A 43 2.18 -15.23 -4.83
N PHE A 44 2.11 -14.11 -5.56
CA PHE A 44 2.88 -12.91 -5.25
C PHE A 44 2.67 -12.47 -3.79
N ARG A 45 1.41 -12.41 -3.33
CA ARG A 45 1.09 -12.06 -1.93
C ARG A 45 1.72 -13.02 -0.92
N LYS A 46 1.67 -14.33 -1.20
CA LYS A 46 2.28 -15.35 -0.33
C LYS A 46 3.80 -15.18 -0.28
N THR A 47 4.43 -14.94 -1.41
CA THR A 47 5.88 -14.72 -1.50
C THR A 47 6.31 -13.47 -0.75
N VAL A 48 5.60 -12.35 -0.91
CA VAL A 48 5.84 -11.11 -0.14
C VAL A 48 5.75 -11.37 1.36
N LEU A 49 4.68 -12.03 1.81
CA LEU A 49 4.49 -12.33 3.24
C LEU A 49 5.56 -13.29 3.79
N SER A 50 6.00 -14.25 2.98
CA SER A 50 7.08 -15.16 3.34
C SER A 50 8.41 -14.43 3.47
N LEU A 51 8.71 -13.54 2.53
CA LEU A 51 9.91 -12.73 2.53
C LEU A 51 9.97 -11.81 3.76
N ILE A 52 8.89 -11.13 4.09
CA ILE A 52 8.79 -10.29 5.28
C ILE A 52 9.04 -11.10 6.56
N ARG A 53 8.51 -12.33 6.64
CA ARG A 53 8.74 -13.23 7.77
C ARG A 53 10.19 -13.71 7.86
N LYS A 54 10.87 -13.92 6.73
CA LYS A 54 12.31 -14.25 6.65
C LYS A 54 13.16 -13.21 7.39
N TYR A 55 12.74 -11.95 7.37
CA TYR A 55 13.39 -10.85 8.09
C TYR A 55 12.87 -10.63 9.52
N ASN A 56 12.19 -11.62 10.10
CA ASN A 56 11.62 -11.59 11.46
C ASN A 56 10.53 -10.53 11.69
N TYR A 57 9.91 -10.02 10.63
CA TYR A 57 8.77 -9.13 10.75
C TYR A 57 7.45 -9.90 10.77
N GLN A 58 6.50 -9.40 11.54
CA GLN A 58 5.15 -9.94 11.56
C GLN A 58 4.18 -8.94 10.94
N VAL A 59 3.46 -9.39 9.94
CA VAL A 59 2.41 -8.60 9.30
C VAL A 59 1.09 -8.87 10.00
N SER A 60 0.43 -7.83 10.48
CA SER A 60 -0.90 -7.96 11.05
C SER A 60 -1.90 -8.31 9.95
N ARG A 61 -2.50 -9.50 10.01
CA ARG A 61 -3.51 -9.94 9.04
C ARG A 61 -4.68 -8.98 8.91
N LYS A 62 -5.03 -8.28 9.98
CA LYS A 62 -6.10 -7.26 9.99
C LYS A 62 -5.74 -6.01 9.18
N LYS A 63 -4.46 -5.75 8.98
CA LYS A 63 -3.94 -4.60 8.23
C LYS A 63 -3.60 -4.93 6.77
N VAL A 64 -3.56 -6.21 6.41
CA VAL A 64 -3.39 -6.65 5.01
C VAL A 64 -4.71 -6.46 4.28
N LYS A 65 -4.76 -5.54 3.35
CA LYS A 65 -5.96 -5.23 2.56
C LYS A 65 -5.68 -5.39 1.09
N GLY A 66 -6.55 -6.11 0.40
CA GLY A 66 -6.55 -6.19 -1.06
C GLY A 66 -7.68 -5.33 -1.61
N TYR A 67 -7.39 -4.56 -2.65
CA TYR A 67 -8.35 -3.72 -3.32
C TYR A 67 -8.45 -4.10 -4.78
N SER A 68 -9.65 -4.27 -5.29
CA SER A 68 -9.86 -4.40 -6.73
C SER A 68 -9.97 -3.01 -7.38
N ARG A 69 -9.84 -2.97 -8.71
CA ARG A 69 -9.88 -1.72 -9.48
C ARG A 69 -11.18 -0.93 -9.27
N THR A 70 -12.29 -1.62 -9.12
CA THR A 70 -13.64 -1.03 -9.07
C THR A 70 -14.04 -0.46 -7.72
N TYR A 71 -13.33 -0.81 -6.66
CA TYR A 71 -13.69 -0.38 -5.31
C TYR A 71 -12.81 0.76 -4.80
N PRO A 72 -13.37 1.67 -4.00
CA PRO A 72 -12.59 2.71 -3.35
C PRO A 72 -11.50 2.10 -2.45
N LYS A 73 -10.31 2.65 -2.54
CA LYS A 73 -9.11 2.16 -1.84
C LYS A 73 -8.70 3.14 -0.75
N LEU A 74 -8.53 2.65 0.47
CA LEU A 74 -7.97 3.44 1.55
C LEU A 74 -6.46 3.17 1.62
N VAL A 75 -5.65 4.13 1.18
CA VAL A 75 -4.19 4.05 1.16
C VAL A 75 -3.63 5.21 1.98
N THR A 76 -2.81 4.91 2.98
CA THR A 76 -2.15 5.91 3.87
C THR A 76 -3.07 7.06 4.35
N GLY A 77 -4.34 6.75 4.59
CA GLY A 77 -5.32 7.74 5.07
C GLY A 77 -6.12 8.47 3.99
N VAL A 78 -5.75 8.31 2.72
CA VAL A 78 -6.44 8.88 1.55
C VAL A 78 -7.34 7.83 0.93
N ILE A 79 -8.53 8.23 0.48
CA ILE A 79 -9.43 7.37 -0.28
C ILE A 79 -9.22 7.65 -1.77
N ILE A 80 -8.86 6.62 -2.52
CA ILE A 80 -8.81 6.66 -3.98
C ILE A 80 -10.12 6.06 -4.48
N ASN A 81 -10.93 6.83 -5.21
CA ASN A 81 -12.21 6.37 -5.73
C ASN A 81 -12.02 5.46 -6.96
N SER A 82 -13.13 4.95 -7.51
CA SER A 82 -13.11 4.10 -8.71
C SER A 82 -12.59 4.81 -9.98
N GLU A 83 -12.62 6.13 -9.99
CA GLU A 83 -12.13 6.98 -11.10
C GLU A 83 -10.64 7.32 -10.95
N GLY A 84 -9.98 6.85 -9.88
CA GLY A 84 -8.58 7.17 -9.58
C GLY A 84 -8.36 8.52 -8.90
N LYS A 85 -9.43 9.22 -8.53
CA LYS A 85 -9.32 10.51 -7.83
C LYS A 85 -9.12 10.31 -6.35
N ALA A 86 -8.16 11.04 -5.79
CA ALA A 86 -7.91 11.06 -4.36
C ALA A 86 -8.97 11.91 -3.63
N THR A 87 -9.58 11.34 -2.62
CA THR A 87 -10.58 12.01 -1.77
C THR A 87 -10.26 11.83 -0.30
N VAL A 88 -10.74 12.73 0.50
CA VAL A 88 -10.54 12.71 1.95
C VAL A 88 -11.61 11.86 2.63
N LYS A 89 -11.27 11.15 3.71
CA LYS A 89 -12.25 10.42 4.52
C LYS A 89 -13.39 11.33 4.96
N ASN A 90 -14.62 10.82 4.97
CA ASN A 90 -15.80 11.58 5.40
C ASN A 90 -15.66 12.18 6.80
N SER A 91 -14.96 11.52 7.71
CA SER A 91 -14.69 12.06 9.05
C SER A 91 -13.80 13.31 9.02
N LEU A 92 -12.83 13.34 8.11
CA LEU A 92 -11.97 14.50 7.91
C LEU A 92 -12.68 15.56 7.07
N ARG A 93 -13.49 15.13 6.11
CA ARG A 93 -14.33 16.00 5.26
C ARG A 93 -15.25 16.89 6.09
N LYS A 94 -15.87 16.33 7.14
CA LYS A 94 -16.69 17.10 8.09
C LYS A 94 -15.90 18.16 8.85
N LYS A 95 -14.59 17.94 9.08
CA LYS A 95 -13.71 18.91 9.74
C LYS A 95 -13.24 20.01 8.80
N ILE A 96 -13.12 19.70 7.50
CA ILE A 96 -12.55 20.61 6.47
C ILE A 96 -13.67 21.27 5.62
N MET A 97 -14.94 21.13 6.03
CA MET A 97 -16.08 21.67 5.26
C MET A 97 -16.00 23.18 4.96
N PHE A 98 -15.03 23.88 5.54
CA PHE A 98 -14.83 25.31 5.32
C PHE A 98 -13.55 25.67 4.55
N GLU A 99 -12.71 24.68 4.16
CA GLU A 99 -11.49 24.91 3.41
C GLU A 99 -11.55 24.28 2.01
N HIS A 100 -10.95 24.93 1.03
CA HIS A 100 -11.02 24.55 -0.38
C HIS A 100 -10.47 23.14 -0.66
N PHE A 101 -11.23 22.33 -1.36
CA PHE A 101 -10.87 21.03 -1.84
C PHE A 101 -9.89 21.11 -3.03
N SER A 102 -8.74 20.46 -2.94
CA SER A 102 -7.98 20.11 -4.12
C SER A 102 -8.11 18.61 -4.40
N THR A 103 -8.54 18.27 -5.60
CA THR A 103 -8.65 16.89 -6.09
C THR A 103 -7.42 16.60 -6.91
N TYR A 104 -6.70 15.52 -6.57
CA TYR A 104 -5.55 15.05 -7.34
C TYR A 104 -5.96 13.81 -8.13
N ASP A 105 -5.61 13.80 -9.42
CA ASP A 105 -5.79 12.62 -10.27
C ASP A 105 -4.67 11.61 -9.97
N VAL A 106 -5.07 10.40 -9.62
CA VAL A 106 -4.17 9.28 -9.36
C VAL A 106 -4.49 8.16 -10.35
N THR A 107 -3.45 7.56 -10.91
CA THR A 107 -3.60 6.45 -11.86
C THR A 107 -4.40 5.31 -11.25
N LEU A 108 -5.35 4.78 -12.02
CA LEU A 108 -6.20 3.65 -11.61
C LEU A 108 -5.39 2.35 -11.59
N CYS A 109 -4.98 1.94 -10.41
CA CYS A 109 -4.26 0.69 -10.21
C CYS A 109 -5.04 -0.29 -9.34
N THR A 110 -4.85 -1.59 -9.55
CA THR A 110 -5.17 -2.61 -8.55
C THR A 110 -4.00 -2.71 -7.57
N GLY A 111 -4.27 -3.02 -6.32
CA GLY A 111 -3.19 -3.10 -5.37
C GLY A 111 -3.58 -3.73 -4.04
N PHE A 112 -2.60 -3.95 -3.21
CA PHE A 112 -2.80 -4.28 -1.81
C PHE A 112 -1.82 -3.51 -0.92
N CYS A 113 -2.25 -3.21 0.28
CA CYS A 113 -1.49 -2.48 1.26
C CYS A 113 -1.09 -3.40 2.42
N LEU A 114 0.15 -3.30 2.83
CA LEU A 114 0.72 -3.99 3.99
C LEU A 114 1.22 -2.95 5.00
N CYS A 115 0.83 -3.11 6.25
CA CYS A 115 1.51 -2.41 7.35
C CYS A 115 2.50 -3.38 7.98
N VAL A 116 3.78 -3.08 7.85
CA VAL A 116 4.86 -3.85 8.45
C VAL A 116 5.23 -3.19 9.77
N GLY A 117 4.90 -3.84 10.88
CA GLY A 117 5.22 -3.33 12.21
C GLY A 117 6.16 -4.27 12.94
N ASN A 118 7.11 -3.69 13.68
CA ASN A 118 7.93 -4.45 14.61
C ASN A 118 7.08 -4.77 15.85
N LYS A 119 7.04 -6.04 16.26
CA LYS A 119 6.53 -6.36 17.60
C LYS A 119 7.55 -5.86 18.62
N LYS A 120 7.15 -4.89 19.40
CA LYS A 120 7.79 -4.69 20.69
C LYS A 120 7.43 -5.82 21.62
#